data_b3f4bd748e69be69ef8b476dce3b5211
#
_entry.id   b3f4bd748e69be69ef8b476dce3b5211
#
_cell.length_a   1.000
_cell.length_b   1.000
_cell.length_c   1.000
_cell.angle_alpha   90.00
_cell.angle_beta   90.00
_cell.angle_gamma   90.00
#
_symmetry.space_group_name_H-M   'P 1'
#
loop_
_entity.id
_entity.type
_entity.pdbx_description
1 polymer ?
#
loop_
_entity_poly.entity_id
_entity_poly.type
_entity_poly.pdbx_seq_one_letter_code
_entity_poly.pdbx_strand_id
1 'polypeptide(L)'
;GNNNGWGNAELQCYTDRNENVRTENGHLVIEARRENMDGCAFTSARLITRDKFAFRYGTIEARIKLPNLRNGLWPAFWMLGAENPTWPDQGEIDIMEAGPAEAIAAGTVNRKILGTFHWNHQGQHAQYGRDLLLPYDITNDFHDYKLTWSPTEIRMYFDGQEYMVFDTRPLPVFQKRFYFVLNLAVGGNFPNIHDPNGITAPLPAQLLVDYIRVSQ
;
A
#
# COMPACT_ATOMS: atom_id res chain seq x y z
N GLY A 1 -4.94 15.90 6.01
CA GLY A 1 -4.21 16.84 5.14
C GLY A 1 -3.45 16.14 4.02
N ASN A 2 -2.84 16.93 3.14
CA ASN A 2 -2.09 16.39 1.99
C ASN A 2 -0.59 16.23 2.25
N ASN A 3 -0.04 16.94 3.23
CA ASN A 3 1.39 16.88 3.56
C ASN A 3 2.31 17.05 2.31
N ASN A 4 2.01 18.04 1.47
CA ASN A 4 2.68 18.31 0.19
C ASN A 4 2.74 17.08 -0.76
N GLY A 5 1.64 16.32 -0.88
CA GLY A 5 1.53 15.15 -1.73
C GLY A 5 2.25 13.92 -1.20
N TRP A 6 2.56 13.88 0.10
CA TRP A 6 3.20 12.74 0.79
C TRP A 6 4.53 12.29 0.17
N GLY A 7 5.26 13.20 -0.49
CA GLY A 7 6.48 12.91 -1.22
C GLY A 7 6.28 12.30 -2.61
N ASN A 8 5.04 12.05 -3.01
CA ASN A 8 4.66 11.35 -4.25
C ASN A 8 3.75 12.19 -5.16
N ALA A 9 3.60 13.49 -4.89
CA ALA A 9 2.67 14.38 -5.59
C ALA A 9 1.22 13.86 -5.61
N GLU A 10 0.79 13.17 -4.55
CA GLU A 10 -0.56 12.64 -4.39
C GLU A 10 -1.59 13.78 -4.32
N LEU A 11 -2.78 13.54 -4.88
CA LEU A 11 -3.80 14.58 -5.09
C LEU A 11 -4.85 14.68 -3.98
N GLN A 12 -4.95 13.68 -3.09
CA GLN A 12 -5.93 13.67 -2.01
C GLN A 12 -5.42 14.36 -0.74
N CYS A 13 -6.34 14.83 0.06
CA CYS A 13 -6.16 15.06 1.48
C CYS A 13 -6.63 13.83 2.27
N TYR A 14 -5.79 13.30 3.16
CA TYR A 14 -6.21 12.27 4.11
C TYR A 14 -6.93 12.89 5.29
N THR A 15 -8.03 12.28 5.70
CA THR A 15 -8.89 12.70 6.81
C THR A 15 -9.21 11.53 7.74
N ASP A 16 -9.70 11.84 8.94
CA ASP A 16 -10.20 10.90 9.93
C ASP A 16 -11.75 10.87 10.01
N ARG A 17 -12.42 11.49 9.02
CA ARG A 17 -13.87 11.54 8.96
C ARG A 17 -14.47 10.17 8.64
N ASN A 18 -15.67 9.90 9.14
CA ASN A 18 -16.40 8.66 8.85
C ASN A 18 -16.67 8.44 7.35
N GLU A 19 -16.72 9.50 6.55
CA GLU A 19 -16.84 9.43 5.10
C GLU A 19 -15.61 8.80 4.44
N ASN A 20 -14.43 8.92 5.05
CA ASN A 20 -13.17 8.42 4.51
C ASN A 20 -12.65 7.17 5.23
N VAL A 21 -12.95 7.00 6.52
CA VAL A 21 -12.52 5.82 7.28
C VAL A 21 -13.54 5.43 8.33
N ARG A 22 -13.95 4.17 8.32
CA ARG A 22 -14.93 3.62 9.26
C ARG A 22 -14.86 2.10 9.33
N THR A 23 -15.52 1.54 10.32
CA THR A 23 -15.86 0.11 10.32
C THR A 23 -17.30 -0.06 9.89
N GLU A 24 -17.54 -0.90 8.89
CA GLU A 24 -18.87 -1.14 8.34
C GLU A 24 -19.01 -2.60 7.89
N ASN A 25 -20.10 -3.26 8.25
CA ASN A 25 -20.39 -4.66 7.90
C ASN A 25 -19.24 -5.64 8.24
N GLY A 26 -18.50 -5.39 9.33
CA GLY A 26 -17.38 -6.23 9.77
C GLY A 26 -16.05 -5.90 9.11
N HIS A 27 -15.97 -4.93 8.20
CA HIS A 27 -14.75 -4.54 7.50
C HIS A 27 -14.25 -3.17 7.96
N LEU A 28 -12.94 -2.96 7.90
CA LEU A 28 -12.38 -1.61 7.83
C LEU A 28 -12.58 -1.10 6.40
N VAL A 29 -13.19 0.07 6.26
CA VAL A 29 -13.41 0.76 5.00
C VAL A 29 -12.51 1.98 4.93
N ILE A 30 -11.70 2.08 3.87
CA ILE A 30 -11.01 3.31 3.48
C ILE A 30 -11.65 3.78 2.17
N GLU A 31 -12.24 4.96 2.18
CA GLU A 31 -13.01 5.48 1.03
C GLU A 31 -12.39 6.73 0.44
N ALA A 32 -12.02 6.66 -0.84
CA ALA A 32 -11.60 7.81 -1.62
C ALA A 32 -12.82 8.48 -2.27
N ARG A 33 -12.89 9.80 -2.20
CA ARG A 33 -14.00 10.62 -2.69
C ARG A 33 -13.50 11.78 -3.54
N ARG A 34 -14.29 12.16 -4.55
CA ARG A 34 -14.06 13.42 -5.27
C ARG A 34 -14.83 14.53 -4.54
N GLU A 35 -14.13 15.29 -3.77
CA GLU A 35 -14.67 16.46 -3.04
C GLU A 35 -13.54 17.45 -2.76
N ASN A 36 -13.84 18.74 -2.83
CA ASN A 36 -12.87 19.78 -2.50
C ASN A 36 -12.77 19.96 -1.00
N MET A 37 -11.56 19.76 -0.45
CA MET A 37 -11.28 19.96 0.97
C MET A 37 -9.82 20.39 1.17
N ASP A 38 -9.59 21.46 1.91
CA ASP A 38 -8.26 21.95 2.29
C ASP A 38 -7.30 22.12 1.10
N GLY A 39 -7.82 22.50 -0.06
CA GLY A 39 -7.05 22.68 -1.29
C GLY A 39 -6.84 21.40 -2.11
N CYS A 40 -7.30 20.24 -1.64
CA CYS A 40 -7.29 19.00 -2.40
C CYS A 40 -8.59 18.82 -3.19
N ALA A 41 -8.50 18.16 -4.36
CA ALA A 41 -9.66 17.78 -5.17
C ALA A 41 -10.29 16.44 -4.76
N PHE A 42 -9.61 15.71 -3.87
CA PHE A 42 -10.03 14.41 -3.37
C PHE A 42 -9.79 14.32 -1.87
N THR A 43 -10.55 13.45 -1.21
CA THR A 43 -10.30 13.02 0.17
C THR A 43 -10.17 11.52 0.22
N SER A 44 -9.43 11.01 1.19
CA SER A 44 -9.25 9.59 1.46
C SER A 44 -8.78 9.40 2.91
N ALA A 45 -8.25 8.21 3.26
CA ALA A 45 -7.63 7.99 4.56
C ALA A 45 -6.33 7.20 4.48
N ARG A 46 -5.46 7.45 5.48
CA ARG A 46 -4.21 6.72 5.74
C ARG A 46 -4.16 6.39 7.24
N LEU A 47 -4.04 5.11 7.55
CA LEU A 47 -3.96 4.59 8.90
C LEU A 47 -2.55 4.09 9.18
N ILE A 48 -2.09 4.27 10.41
CA ILE A 48 -0.79 3.78 10.87
C ILE A 48 -0.93 3.12 12.23
N THR A 49 -0.10 2.10 12.50
CA THR A 49 -0.01 1.48 13.82
C THR A 49 1.22 1.93 14.61
N ARG A 50 1.91 3.00 14.17
CA ARG A 50 3.05 3.59 14.89
C ARG A 50 2.67 3.86 16.35
N ASP A 51 3.58 3.55 17.27
CA ASP A 51 3.41 3.73 18.73
C ASP A 51 2.27 2.93 19.39
N LYS A 52 1.57 2.11 18.59
CA LYS A 52 0.50 1.21 19.06
C LYS A 52 0.86 -0.25 18.87
N PHE A 53 1.35 -0.61 17.70
CA PHE A 53 1.73 -1.97 17.36
C PHE A 53 2.89 -1.96 16.36
N ALA A 54 4.01 -2.53 16.78
CA ALA A 54 5.17 -2.78 15.94
C ALA A 54 5.80 -4.13 16.35
N PHE A 55 6.25 -4.89 15.37
CA PHE A 55 6.77 -6.24 15.58
C PHE A 55 7.95 -6.51 14.65
N ARG A 56 8.60 -7.64 14.88
CA ARG A 56 9.72 -8.14 14.07
C ARG A 56 9.52 -9.62 13.86
N TYR A 57 9.61 -10.04 12.59
CA TYR A 57 9.44 -11.43 12.15
C TYR A 57 8.02 -11.97 12.36
N GLY A 58 7.73 -13.08 11.71
CA GLY A 58 6.45 -13.75 11.79
C GLY A 58 5.77 -13.87 10.45
N THR A 59 4.52 -14.30 10.50
CA THR A 59 3.62 -14.37 9.36
C THR A 59 2.58 -13.28 9.46
N ILE A 60 2.45 -12.48 8.41
CA ILE A 60 1.41 -11.46 8.24
C ILE A 60 0.44 -11.97 7.17
N GLU A 61 -0.84 -11.95 7.47
CA GLU A 61 -1.91 -12.27 6.54
C GLU A 61 -2.96 -11.17 6.59
N ALA A 62 -3.30 -10.61 5.43
CA ALA A 62 -4.34 -9.62 5.30
C ALA A 62 -5.32 -10.03 4.20
N ARG A 63 -6.62 -9.97 4.50
CA ARG A 63 -7.68 -10.21 3.53
C ARG A 63 -8.28 -8.88 3.12
N ILE A 64 -8.04 -8.50 1.86
CA ILE A 64 -8.32 -7.15 1.35
C ILE A 64 -9.05 -7.25 0.01
N LYS A 65 -10.07 -6.39 -0.18
CA LYS A 65 -10.70 -6.13 -1.48
C LYS A 65 -10.31 -4.77 -1.98
N LEU A 66 -9.73 -4.74 -3.18
CA LEU A 66 -9.36 -3.51 -3.86
C LEU A 66 -10.56 -2.88 -4.56
N PRO A 67 -10.62 -1.54 -4.67
CA PRO A 67 -11.58 -0.88 -5.55
C PRO A 67 -11.23 -1.11 -7.03
N ASN A 68 -12.15 -0.81 -7.94
CA ASN A 68 -11.80 -0.70 -9.36
C ASN A 68 -10.81 0.46 -9.55
N LEU A 69 -9.58 0.12 -9.87
CA LEU A 69 -8.46 1.07 -9.87
C LEU A 69 -8.51 2.05 -11.04
N ARG A 70 -8.86 1.54 -12.23
CA ARG A 70 -8.81 2.31 -13.47
C ARG A 70 -7.64 3.30 -13.50
N ASN A 71 -7.90 4.56 -13.90
CA ASN A 71 -6.83 5.54 -13.89
C ASN A 71 -6.89 6.34 -12.60
N GLY A 72 -5.92 6.10 -11.73
CA GLY A 72 -5.56 7.03 -10.69
C GLY A 72 -5.78 6.61 -9.24
N LEU A 73 -6.31 5.44 -8.94
CA LEU A 73 -6.30 4.92 -7.57
C LEU A 73 -5.01 4.14 -7.29
N TRP A 74 -4.48 4.34 -6.10
CA TRP A 74 -3.26 3.69 -5.61
C TRP A 74 -3.47 3.20 -4.17
N PRO A 75 -4.08 2.02 -4.00
CA PRO A 75 -4.16 1.36 -2.70
C PRO A 75 -2.81 0.78 -2.32
N ALA A 76 -2.50 0.84 -1.01
CA ALA A 76 -1.29 0.24 -0.46
C ALA A 76 -1.53 -0.35 0.94
N PHE A 77 -0.96 -1.54 1.16
CA PHE A 77 -0.78 -2.19 2.45
C PHE A 77 0.70 -2.48 2.64
N TRP A 78 1.33 -1.82 3.59
CA TRP A 78 2.76 -1.72 3.71
C TRP A 78 3.24 -1.49 5.13
N MET A 79 4.55 -1.49 5.34
CA MET A 79 5.15 -1.31 6.65
C MET A 79 6.35 -0.37 6.59
N LEU A 80 6.56 0.39 7.66
CA LEU A 80 7.72 1.24 7.89
C LEU A 80 8.46 0.83 9.15
N GLY A 81 9.78 0.98 9.14
CA GLY A 81 10.62 0.75 10.30
C GLY A 81 10.27 1.69 11.46
N ALA A 82 10.18 1.13 12.66
CA ALA A 82 9.72 1.83 13.85
C ALA A 82 10.82 2.63 14.59
N GLU A 83 12.10 2.33 14.32
CA GLU A 83 13.20 2.82 15.13
C GLU A 83 13.89 4.07 14.58
N ASN A 84 13.77 4.33 13.27
CA ASN A 84 14.33 5.52 12.61
C ASN A 84 13.18 6.23 11.86
N PRO A 85 12.97 7.54 12.05
CA PRO A 85 11.89 8.24 11.34
C PRO A 85 12.28 8.70 9.92
N THR A 86 13.53 8.55 9.51
CA THR A 86 14.04 9.08 8.23
C THR A 86 13.92 8.03 7.13
N TRP A 87 13.23 8.36 6.06
CA TRP A 87 13.18 7.54 4.86
C TRP A 87 14.39 7.84 3.96
N PRO A 88 15.03 6.82 3.31
CA PRO A 88 14.74 5.40 3.37
C PRO A 88 15.52 4.62 4.46
N ASP A 89 16.15 5.30 5.42
CA ASP A 89 16.97 4.69 6.47
C ASP A 89 16.18 3.79 7.42
N GLN A 90 14.88 4.07 7.58
CA GLN A 90 13.99 3.28 8.42
C GLN A 90 13.65 1.92 7.80
N GLY A 91 13.81 1.80 6.46
CA GLY A 91 13.31 0.66 5.68
C GLY A 91 11.81 0.71 5.44
N GLU A 92 11.39 0.15 4.32
CA GLU A 92 9.99 0.04 3.91
C GLU A 92 9.73 -1.34 3.29
N ILE A 93 8.59 -1.91 3.58
CA ILE A 93 8.13 -3.20 3.05
C ILE A 93 6.72 -3.03 2.52
N ASP A 94 6.57 -2.98 1.20
CA ASP A 94 5.27 -2.87 0.55
C ASP A 94 4.76 -4.28 0.27
N ILE A 95 3.79 -4.73 1.07
CA ILE A 95 3.21 -6.08 0.95
C ILE A 95 2.28 -6.12 -0.26
N MET A 96 1.59 -5.03 -0.53
CA MET A 96 0.71 -4.87 -1.68
C MET A 96 0.61 -3.41 -2.10
N GLU A 97 0.90 -3.15 -3.35
CA GLU A 97 0.57 -1.92 -4.06
C GLU A 97 -0.13 -2.26 -5.37
N ALA A 98 -1.05 -1.41 -5.81
CA ALA A 98 -1.70 -1.55 -7.11
C ALA A 98 -2.00 -0.18 -7.73
N GLY A 99 -2.12 -0.14 -9.06
CA GLY A 99 -2.40 1.11 -9.79
C GLY A 99 -1.21 1.77 -10.48
N PRO A 100 -0.08 1.06 -10.81
CA PRO A 100 1.08 1.69 -11.41
C PRO A 100 0.81 2.13 -12.86
N ALA A 101 1.53 3.17 -13.28
CA ALA A 101 1.37 3.80 -14.59
C ALA A 101 1.49 2.83 -15.76
N GLU A 102 2.43 1.88 -15.71
CA GLU A 102 2.63 0.90 -16.77
C GLU A 102 1.46 -0.09 -16.88
N ALA A 103 0.79 -0.43 -15.75
CA ALA A 103 -0.39 -1.29 -15.78
C ALA A 103 -1.62 -0.53 -16.30
N ILE A 104 -1.72 0.77 -16.03
CA ILE A 104 -2.74 1.66 -16.60
C ILE A 104 -2.56 1.71 -18.12
N ALA A 105 -1.35 1.98 -18.60
CA ALA A 105 -1.02 2.06 -20.02
C ALA A 105 -1.26 0.72 -20.76
N ALA A 106 -1.01 -0.40 -20.09
CA ALA A 106 -1.23 -1.74 -20.64
C ALA A 106 -2.69 -2.23 -20.53
N GLY A 107 -3.58 -1.49 -19.88
CA GLY A 107 -4.97 -1.93 -19.62
C GLY A 107 -5.08 -3.11 -18.65
N THR A 108 -4.06 -3.30 -17.79
CA THR A 108 -3.97 -4.44 -16.86
C THR A 108 -4.07 -4.03 -15.39
N VAL A 109 -4.41 -2.78 -15.12
CA VAL A 109 -4.36 -2.16 -13.79
C VAL A 109 -5.14 -2.94 -12.72
N ASN A 110 -6.29 -3.51 -13.06
CA ASN A 110 -7.10 -4.32 -12.15
C ASN A 110 -6.62 -5.79 -12.03
N ARG A 111 -5.48 -6.12 -12.61
CA ARG A 111 -4.94 -7.49 -12.63
C ARG A 111 -3.49 -7.56 -12.16
N LYS A 112 -2.94 -6.43 -11.71
CA LYS A 112 -1.52 -6.31 -11.36
C LYS A 112 -1.35 -5.79 -9.94
N ILE A 113 -0.53 -6.50 -9.16
CA ILE A 113 -0.04 -6.06 -7.85
C ILE A 113 1.47 -6.04 -7.85
N LEU A 114 2.04 -5.28 -6.91
CA LEU A 114 3.47 -5.18 -6.66
C LEU A 114 3.73 -5.42 -5.17
N GLY A 115 4.89 -6.04 -4.89
CA GLY A 115 5.53 -6.00 -3.59
C GLY A 115 6.90 -5.38 -3.75
N THR A 116 7.30 -4.51 -2.82
CA THR A 116 8.57 -3.77 -2.93
C THR A 116 9.24 -3.66 -1.57
N PHE A 117 10.56 -3.57 -1.58
CA PHE A 117 11.39 -3.25 -0.42
C PHE A 117 12.20 -2.00 -0.74
N HIS A 118 12.27 -1.06 0.20
CA HIS A 118 13.08 0.15 0.07
C HIS A 118 14.00 0.28 1.28
N TRP A 119 15.26 0.66 1.03
CA TRP A 119 16.26 0.88 2.09
C TRP A 119 17.35 1.87 1.66
N ASN A 120 18.12 2.31 2.64
CA ASN A 120 19.35 3.03 2.35
C ASN A 120 20.48 2.04 2.09
N HIS A 121 21.14 2.16 0.96
CA HIS A 121 22.37 1.47 0.64
C HIS A 121 23.49 2.48 0.40
N GLN A 122 24.42 2.58 1.35
CA GLN A 122 25.59 3.47 1.25
C GLN A 122 25.22 4.95 0.97
N GLY A 123 24.19 5.47 1.63
CA GLY A 123 23.70 6.84 1.46
C GLY A 123 22.81 7.08 0.25
N GLN A 124 22.46 6.03 -0.50
CA GLN A 124 21.57 6.08 -1.65
C GLN A 124 20.31 5.24 -1.40
N HIS A 125 19.19 5.69 -1.95
CA HIS A 125 17.97 4.89 -1.98
C HIS A 125 18.19 3.66 -2.86
N ALA A 126 17.91 2.49 -2.32
CA ALA A 126 17.88 1.22 -3.02
C ALA A 126 16.51 0.58 -2.88
N GLN A 127 16.12 -0.20 -3.88
CA GLN A 127 14.86 -0.93 -3.86
C GLN A 127 15.00 -2.29 -4.55
N TYR A 128 14.13 -3.22 -4.17
CA TYR A 128 13.89 -4.48 -4.86
C TYR A 128 12.41 -4.78 -4.86
N GLY A 129 11.84 -5.07 -6.01
CA GLY A 129 10.41 -5.35 -6.14
C GLY A 129 10.12 -6.40 -7.19
N ARG A 130 8.94 -6.99 -7.07
CA ARG A 130 8.34 -7.89 -8.05
C ARG A 130 6.88 -7.54 -8.24
N ASP A 131 6.45 -7.62 -9.48
CA ASP A 131 5.04 -7.56 -9.84
C ASP A 131 4.47 -8.96 -10.08
N LEU A 132 3.18 -9.08 -9.87
CA LEU A 132 2.39 -10.26 -10.21
C LEU A 132 1.24 -9.82 -11.12
N LEU A 133 1.25 -10.29 -12.36
CA LEU A 133 0.16 -10.09 -13.32
C LEU A 133 -0.73 -11.31 -13.31
N LEU A 134 -2.00 -11.11 -12.98
CA LEU A 134 -3.01 -12.16 -12.88
C LEU A 134 -3.85 -12.28 -14.17
N PRO A 135 -4.36 -13.46 -14.50
CA PRO A 135 -5.20 -13.66 -15.69
C PRO A 135 -6.63 -13.12 -15.52
N TYR A 136 -7.01 -12.68 -14.32
CA TYR A 136 -8.36 -12.22 -13.96
C TYR A 136 -8.31 -10.88 -13.22
N ASP A 137 -9.46 -10.19 -13.13
CA ASP A 137 -9.65 -8.95 -12.36
C ASP A 137 -9.73 -9.26 -10.86
N ILE A 138 -8.83 -8.67 -10.08
CA ILE A 138 -8.72 -8.86 -8.62
C ILE A 138 -9.52 -7.86 -7.81
N THR A 139 -10.24 -6.96 -8.45
CA THR A 139 -11.04 -5.94 -7.75
C THR A 139 -12.46 -6.39 -7.45
N ASN A 140 -12.85 -7.58 -7.93
CA ASN A 140 -14.21 -8.11 -7.80
C ASN A 140 -14.45 -8.81 -6.46
N ASP A 141 -13.40 -9.30 -5.79
CA ASP A 141 -13.51 -10.06 -4.55
C ASP A 141 -12.40 -9.72 -3.54
N PHE A 142 -12.47 -10.32 -2.36
CA PHE A 142 -11.40 -10.32 -1.37
C PHE A 142 -10.30 -11.30 -1.76
N HIS A 143 -9.04 -10.87 -1.58
CA HIS A 143 -7.85 -11.67 -1.80
C HIS A 143 -6.97 -11.68 -0.57
N ASP A 144 -6.20 -12.77 -0.40
CA ASP A 144 -5.28 -12.95 0.71
C ASP A 144 -3.86 -12.50 0.31
N TYR A 145 -3.38 -11.45 0.97
CA TYR A 145 -2.03 -10.92 0.86
C TYR A 145 -1.23 -11.40 2.06
N LYS A 146 -0.21 -12.22 1.82
CA LYS A 146 0.58 -12.82 2.89
C LYS A 146 2.05 -12.51 2.73
N LEU A 147 2.70 -12.29 3.87
CA LEU A 147 4.15 -12.15 3.98
C LEU A 147 4.64 -13.06 5.11
N THR A 148 5.69 -13.82 4.86
CA THR A 148 6.45 -14.51 5.90
C THR A 148 7.81 -13.84 6.05
N TRP A 149 8.19 -13.54 7.28
CA TRP A 149 9.39 -12.78 7.59
C TRP A 149 10.22 -13.52 8.64
N SER A 150 11.43 -13.86 8.27
CA SER A 150 12.43 -14.53 9.10
C SER A 150 13.71 -13.68 9.24
N PRO A 151 14.66 -14.07 10.07
CA PRO A 151 15.96 -13.40 10.11
C PRO A 151 16.76 -13.44 8.80
N THR A 152 16.42 -14.35 7.88
CA THR A 152 17.19 -14.59 6.66
C THR A 152 16.51 -14.12 5.40
N GLU A 153 15.19 -14.10 5.40
CA GLU A 153 14.43 -13.79 4.18
C GLU A 153 13.01 -13.30 4.47
N ILE A 154 12.44 -12.62 3.48
CA ILE A 154 11.02 -12.29 3.42
C ILE A 154 10.45 -12.93 2.16
N ARG A 155 9.27 -13.56 2.28
CA ARG A 155 8.53 -14.14 1.17
C ARG A 155 7.15 -13.51 1.09
N MET A 156 6.68 -13.23 -0.12
CA MET A 156 5.36 -12.69 -0.37
C MET A 156 4.50 -13.63 -1.20
N TYR A 157 3.22 -13.69 -0.83
CA TYR A 157 2.24 -14.58 -1.44
C TYR A 157 0.95 -13.80 -1.75
N PHE A 158 0.31 -14.20 -2.83
CA PHE A 158 -1.04 -13.78 -3.21
C PHE A 158 -1.91 -15.03 -3.35
N ASP A 159 -3.03 -15.10 -2.61
CA ASP A 159 -3.93 -16.27 -2.58
C ASP A 159 -3.19 -17.61 -2.40
N GLY A 160 -2.19 -17.63 -1.54
CA GLY A 160 -1.36 -18.79 -1.24
C GLY A 160 -0.22 -19.08 -2.26
N GLN A 161 -0.18 -18.40 -3.40
CA GLN A 161 0.90 -18.54 -4.38
C GLN A 161 2.07 -17.61 -4.04
N GLU A 162 3.26 -18.18 -3.83
CA GLU A 162 4.49 -17.41 -3.67
C GLU A 162 4.88 -16.72 -4.99
N TYR A 163 5.17 -15.42 -4.92
CA TYR A 163 5.62 -14.67 -6.10
C TYR A 163 6.93 -13.91 -5.90
N MET A 164 7.36 -13.73 -4.64
CA MET A 164 8.62 -13.04 -4.35
C MET A 164 9.33 -13.64 -3.13
N VAL A 165 10.66 -13.75 -3.24
CA VAL A 165 11.58 -14.07 -2.13
C VAL A 165 12.68 -13.01 -2.12
N PHE A 166 12.98 -12.48 -0.92
CA PHE A 166 13.98 -11.45 -0.72
C PHE A 166 14.92 -11.81 0.41
N ASP A 167 16.23 -11.91 0.14
CA ASP A 167 17.28 -12.20 1.13
C ASP A 167 17.54 -10.96 1.99
N THR A 168 17.25 -11.03 3.28
CA THR A 168 17.44 -9.94 4.24
C THR A 168 18.74 -10.03 5.05
N ARG A 169 19.52 -11.09 4.91
CA ARG A 169 20.77 -11.31 5.67
C ARG A 169 21.76 -10.15 5.56
N PRO A 170 22.01 -9.56 4.37
CA PRO A 170 22.93 -8.44 4.22
C PRO A 170 22.33 -7.08 4.60
N LEU A 171 21.08 -7.02 5.05
CA LEU A 171 20.30 -5.81 5.22
C LEU A 171 19.79 -5.65 6.66
N PRO A 172 20.61 -5.09 7.59
CA PRO A 172 20.24 -4.96 9.00
C PRO A 172 18.96 -4.18 9.26
N VAL A 173 18.54 -3.30 8.33
CA VAL A 173 17.30 -2.54 8.45
C VAL A 173 16.08 -3.45 8.54
N PHE A 174 16.06 -4.57 7.80
CA PHE A 174 14.99 -5.57 7.87
C PHE A 174 15.12 -6.56 9.04
N GLN A 175 16.04 -6.30 9.98
CA GLN A 175 16.18 -7.03 11.24
C GLN A 175 15.61 -6.22 12.43
N LYS A 176 14.87 -5.12 12.16
CA LYS A 176 14.29 -4.22 13.14
C LYS A 176 12.77 -4.40 13.21
N ARG A 177 12.11 -3.67 14.11
CA ARG A 177 10.64 -3.69 14.19
C ARG A 177 10.03 -2.77 13.14
N PHE A 178 8.89 -3.20 12.57
CA PHE A 178 8.09 -2.45 11.62
C PHE A 178 6.68 -2.27 12.14
N TYR A 179 6.00 -1.22 11.69
CA TYR A 179 4.59 -0.94 11.93
C TYR A 179 3.83 -0.87 10.61
N PHE A 180 2.53 -1.15 10.64
CA PHE A 180 1.68 -1.11 9.45
C PHE A 180 1.28 0.29 9.03
N VAL A 181 1.13 0.44 7.72
CA VAL A 181 0.47 1.55 7.04
C VAL A 181 -0.52 1.01 6.03
N LEU A 182 -1.72 1.59 6.00
CA LEU A 182 -2.74 1.33 4.99
C LEU A 182 -3.26 2.64 4.46
N ASN A 183 -3.38 2.75 3.15
CA ASN A 183 -3.96 3.94 2.53
C ASN A 183 -4.58 3.64 1.16
N LEU A 184 -5.42 4.56 0.72
CA LEU A 184 -5.92 4.62 -0.64
C LEU A 184 -5.56 6.01 -1.20
N ALA A 185 -4.43 6.11 -1.90
CA ALA A 185 -4.01 7.35 -2.55
C ALA A 185 -4.77 7.58 -3.86
N VAL A 186 -4.78 8.82 -4.31
CA VAL A 186 -5.39 9.26 -5.57
C VAL A 186 -4.37 10.07 -6.35
N GLY A 187 -4.06 9.63 -7.57
CA GLY A 187 -3.04 10.27 -8.41
C GLY A 187 -1.62 10.16 -7.86
N GLY A 188 -0.74 11.02 -8.35
CA GLY A 188 0.65 11.09 -7.95
C GLY A 188 1.60 10.36 -8.88
N ASN A 189 2.84 10.16 -8.39
CA ASN A 189 3.96 9.63 -9.17
C ASN A 189 3.74 8.17 -9.60
N PHE A 190 3.16 7.33 -8.74
CA PHE A 190 2.99 5.90 -9.02
C PHE A 190 2.04 5.62 -10.19
N PRO A 191 0.82 6.17 -10.24
CA PRO A 191 -0.04 6.11 -11.42
C PRO A 191 0.36 7.10 -12.53
N ASN A 192 1.32 8.00 -12.27
CA ASN A 192 1.75 9.09 -13.14
C ASN A 192 0.58 9.99 -13.60
N ILE A 193 -0.29 10.35 -12.65
CA ILE A 193 -1.44 11.24 -12.89
C ILE A 193 -1.40 12.38 -11.88
N HIS A 194 -1.10 13.60 -12.36
CA HIS A 194 -0.91 14.80 -11.53
C HIS A 194 -2.03 15.84 -11.72
N ASP A 195 -2.91 15.65 -12.70
CA ASP A 195 -4.09 16.48 -12.92
C ASP A 195 -5.32 15.75 -12.36
N PRO A 196 -6.12 16.39 -11.46
CA PRO A 196 -7.37 15.84 -10.95
C PRO A 196 -8.35 15.39 -12.05
N ASN A 197 -8.32 16.03 -13.23
CA ASN A 197 -9.15 15.65 -14.37
C ASN A 197 -8.73 14.34 -15.03
N GLY A 198 -7.48 13.92 -14.84
CA GLY A 198 -6.96 12.63 -15.31
C GLY A 198 -7.43 11.43 -14.49
N ILE A 199 -8.02 11.66 -13.33
CA ILE A 199 -8.58 10.60 -12.49
C ILE A 199 -9.94 10.18 -13.05
N THR A 200 -9.99 8.99 -13.63
CA THR A 200 -11.21 8.40 -14.21
C THR A 200 -11.71 7.18 -13.45
N ALA A 201 -11.04 6.81 -12.36
CA ALA A 201 -11.52 5.77 -11.46
C ALA A 201 -12.93 6.13 -10.93
N PRO A 202 -13.85 5.16 -10.81
CA PRO A 202 -15.16 5.40 -10.22
C PRO A 202 -15.01 5.84 -8.77
N LEU A 203 -15.63 6.98 -8.41
CA LEU A 203 -15.64 7.52 -7.05
C LEU A 203 -17.08 7.75 -6.59
N PRO A 204 -17.44 7.50 -5.31
CA PRO A 204 -16.53 7.03 -4.25
C PRO A 204 -16.01 5.62 -4.47
N ALA A 205 -14.78 5.34 -4.03
CA ALA A 205 -14.12 4.06 -4.17
C ALA A 205 -13.65 3.55 -2.80
N GLN A 206 -13.84 2.27 -2.53
CA GLN A 206 -13.57 1.68 -1.21
C GLN A 206 -12.49 0.60 -1.28
N LEU A 207 -11.47 0.75 -0.45
CA LEU A 207 -10.57 -0.32 -0.05
C LEU A 207 -11.15 -0.97 1.20
N LEU A 208 -11.46 -2.27 1.14
CA LEU A 208 -12.06 -3.00 2.25
C LEU A 208 -11.05 -3.96 2.85
N VAL A 209 -10.92 -3.96 4.17
CA VAL A 209 -10.05 -4.89 4.90
C VAL A 209 -10.92 -5.72 5.85
N ASP A 210 -10.94 -7.04 5.63
CA ASP A 210 -11.66 -8.00 6.47
C ASP A 210 -10.85 -8.25 7.76
N TYR A 211 -9.59 -8.65 7.61
CA TYR A 211 -8.69 -8.82 8.73
C TYR A 211 -7.23 -8.55 8.37
N ILE A 212 -6.43 -8.28 9.40
CA ILE A 212 -4.97 -8.38 9.39
C ILE A 212 -4.57 -9.23 10.59
N ARG A 213 -3.80 -10.30 10.37
CA ARG A 213 -3.33 -11.22 11.39
C ARG A 213 -1.81 -11.25 11.39
N VAL A 214 -1.23 -11.27 12.58
CA VAL A 214 0.21 -11.46 12.79
C VAL A 214 0.41 -12.64 13.71
N SER A 215 1.19 -13.61 13.27
CA SER A 215 1.58 -14.79 14.04
C SER A 215 3.11 -14.82 14.17
N GLN A 216 3.61 -14.96 15.41
CA GLN A 216 5.04 -15.00 15.72
C GLN A 216 5.42 -16.34 16.34
#